data_ac8296d3ca2ffe33660d566fc9bdd356
#
_entry.id   ac8296d3ca2ffe33660d566fc9bdd356
#
_cell.length_a   1.000
_cell.length_b   1.000
_cell.length_c   1.000
_cell.angle_alpha   90.00
_cell.angle_beta   90.00
_cell.angle_gamma   90.00
#
_symmetry.space_group_name_H-M   'P 1'
#
loop_
_entity.id
_entity.type
_entity.pdbx_description
1 polymer ?
#
loop_
_entity_poly.entity_id
_entity_poly.type
_entity_poly.pdbx_seq_one_letter_code
_entity_poly.pdbx_strand_id
1 'polypeptide(L)'
;MSRVDGLQSAGSPITNKRDALYMSNYVENIGPWFDLFDSTEKHFSILVPQLALNNRLLLYSCLAASARQYSLLNDAGSEDALEYYNIALRTLHDHLSGRAHEPATFASCLLIAHCEMIESHASDWNVHLQGTRQLVINQGWNAASGGLAQAVRVFIAP
;
A
#
# COMPACT_ATOMS: atom_id res chain seq x y z
N MET A 1 -0.97 -29.62 -14.09
CA MET A 1 -0.50 -29.36 -12.71
C MET A 1 0.85 -28.69 -12.67
N SER A 2 1.77 -29.11 -13.49
CA SER A 2 3.13 -28.58 -13.50
C SER A 2 3.25 -27.09 -13.89
N ARG A 3 2.31 -26.56 -14.65
CA ARG A 3 2.35 -25.15 -15.08
C ARG A 3 2.07 -24.15 -13.95
N VAL A 4 1.23 -24.51 -12.99
CA VAL A 4 0.91 -23.64 -11.87
C VAL A 4 2.07 -23.60 -10.90
N ASP A 5 2.68 -24.75 -10.66
CA ASP A 5 3.85 -24.86 -9.79
C ASP A 5 5.07 -24.11 -10.37
N GLY A 6 5.24 -24.21 -11.69
CA GLY A 6 6.31 -23.51 -12.39
C GLY A 6 6.19 -21.98 -12.34
N LEU A 7 4.97 -21.46 -12.39
CA LEU A 7 4.73 -20.01 -12.30
C LEU A 7 4.92 -19.47 -10.88
N GLN A 8 4.62 -20.28 -9.87
CA GLN A 8 4.85 -19.88 -8.48
C GLN A 8 6.33 -19.93 -8.10
N SER A 9 7.10 -20.81 -8.70
CA SER A 9 8.54 -20.89 -8.44
C SER A 9 9.33 -19.81 -9.18
N ALA A 10 8.77 -19.16 -10.17
CA ALA A 10 9.44 -18.16 -11.00
C ALA A 10 9.48 -16.77 -10.39
N GLY A 11 9.62 -16.66 -9.07
CA GLY A 11 9.89 -15.40 -8.40
C GLY A 11 8.69 -14.59 -7.96
N SER A 12 7.55 -15.24 -7.71
CA SER A 12 6.44 -14.54 -7.05
C SER A 12 6.88 -14.09 -5.66
N PRO A 13 6.71 -12.81 -5.30
CA PRO A 13 7.03 -12.33 -3.95
C PRO A 13 6.07 -12.88 -2.89
N ILE A 14 4.95 -13.46 -3.30
CA ILE A 14 3.96 -14.08 -2.42
C ILE A 14 4.24 -15.58 -2.39
N THR A 15 5.00 -16.00 -1.37
CA THR A 15 5.51 -17.38 -1.30
C THR A 15 4.83 -18.23 -0.25
N ASN A 16 3.97 -17.66 0.60
CA ASN A 16 3.35 -18.42 1.69
C ASN A 16 1.85 -18.09 1.82
N LYS A 17 1.16 -18.95 2.57
CA LYS A 17 -0.29 -18.83 2.75
C LYS A 17 -0.68 -17.56 3.52
N ARG A 18 0.17 -17.13 4.45
CA ARG A 18 -0.07 -15.93 5.25
C ARG A 18 -0.14 -14.69 4.34
N ASP A 19 0.87 -14.52 3.49
CA ASP A 19 0.91 -13.38 2.58
C ASP A 19 -0.26 -13.41 1.59
N ALA A 20 -0.60 -14.61 1.10
CA ALA A 20 -1.74 -14.78 0.19
C ALA A 20 -3.06 -14.39 0.86
N LEU A 21 -3.25 -14.78 2.13
CA LEU A 21 -4.44 -14.41 2.90
C LEU A 21 -4.57 -12.88 3.00
N TYR A 22 -3.50 -12.21 3.38
CA TYR A 22 -3.54 -10.76 3.56
C TYR A 22 -3.66 -10.02 2.24
N MET A 23 -3.07 -10.49 1.15
CA MET A 23 -3.28 -9.89 -0.17
C MET A 23 -4.73 -10.07 -0.65
N SER A 24 -5.33 -11.21 -0.39
CA SER A 24 -6.73 -11.42 -0.69
C SER A 24 -7.62 -10.46 0.10
N ASN A 25 -7.35 -10.30 1.39
CA ASN A 25 -8.07 -9.36 2.23
C ASN A 25 -7.85 -7.90 1.77
N TYR A 26 -6.66 -7.57 1.29
CA TYR A 26 -6.41 -6.26 0.69
C TYR A 26 -7.33 -5.99 -0.49
N VAL A 27 -7.38 -6.92 -1.43
CA VAL A 27 -8.21 -6.77 -2.64
C VAL A 27 -9.68 -6.64 -2.30
N GLU A 28 -10.15 -7.38 -1.30
CA GLU A 28 -11.57 -7.40 -0.94
C GLU A 28 -12.00 -6.22 -0.07
N ASN A 29 -11.14 -5.73 0.81
CA ASN A 29 -11.54 -4.81 1.87
C ASN A 29 -10.74 -3.50 1.94
N ILE A 30 -9.48 -3.49 1.57
CA ILE A 30 -8.65 -2.27 1.66
C ILE A 30 -8.69 -1.48 0.36
N GLY A 31 -8.42 -2.14 -0.77
CA GLY A 31 -8.42 -1.49 -2.08
C GLY A 31 -9.73 -0.77 -2.38
N PRO A 32 -10.90 -1.41 -2.21
CA PRO A 32 -12.19 -0.76 -2.44
C PRO A 32 -12.42 0.49 -1.59
N TRP A 33 -11.92 0.49 -0.34
CA TRP A 33 -12.05 1.67 0.52
C TRP A 33 -11.29 2.87 -0.07
N PHE A 34 -10.05 2.65 -0.52
CA PHE A 34 -9.28 3.70 -1.20
C PHE A 34 -9.93 4.13 -2.51
N ASP A 35 -10.55 3.20 -3.23
CA ASP A 35 -11.20 3.47 -4.52
C ASP A 35 -12.50 4.27 -4.40
N LEU A 36 -13.02 4.49 -3.19
CA LEU A 36 -14.13 5.43 -2.99
C LEU A 36 -13.80 6.83 -3.47
N PHE A 37 -12.51 7.18 -3.48
CA PHE A 37 -12.02 8.47 -3.95
C PHE A 37 -11.58 8.46 -5.41
N ASP A 38 -11.57 7.28 -6.05
CA ASP A 38 -11.21 7.08 -7.45
C ASP A 38 -12.24 6.14 -8.09
N SER A 39 -13.42 6.67 -8.35
CA SER A 39 -14.58 5.87 -8.70
C SER A 39 -14.55 5.24 -10.10
N THR A 40 -13.69 5.73 -11.00
CA THR A 40 -13.71 5.31 -12.40
C THR A 40 -12.72 4.20 -12.73
N GLU A 41 -11.54 4.23 -12.15
CA GLU A 41 -10.42 3.37 -12.56
C GLU A 41 -10.05 2.28 -11.55
N LYS A 42 -10.47 2.41 -10.30
CA LYS A 42 -10.20 1.44 -9.22
C LYS A 42 -8.73 1.09 -9.09
N HIS A 43 -7.88 2.11 -9.08
CA HIS A 43 -6.43 1.91 -9.06
C HIS A 43 -5.95 1.11 -7.84
N PHE A 44 -6.53 1.33 -6.67
CA PHE A 44 -6.11 0.64 -5.46
C PHE A 44 -6.57 -0.82 -5.41
N SER A 45 -7.73 -1.14 -5.97
CA SER A 45 -8.23 -2.53 -6.00
C SER A 45 -7.56 -3.37 -7.08
N ILE A 46 -7.23 -2.77 -8.23
CA ILE A 46 -6.80 -3.52 -9.42
C ILE A 46 -5.33 -3.29 -9.73
N LEU A 47 -4.92 -2.03 -9.89
CA LEU A 47 -3.56 -1.71 -10.33
C LEU A 47 -2.53 -1.93 -9.23
N VAL A 48 -2.82 -1.49 -8.00
CA VAL A 48 -1.88 -1.60 -6.89
C VAL A 48 -1.48 -3.05 -6.62
N PRO A 49 -2.40 -4.04 -6.54
CA PRO A 49 -1.99 -5.43 -6.38
C PRO A 49 -1.09 -5.94 -7.50
N GLN A 50 -1.32 -5.52 -8.73
CA GLN A 50 -0.47 -5.92 -9.87
C GLN A 50 0.94 -5.33 -9.75
N LEU A 51 1.04 -4.06 -9.42
CA LEU A 51 2.34 -3.39 -9.22
C LEU A 51 3.09 -3.95 -8.03
N ALA A 52 2.38 -4.36 -6.98
CA ALA A 52 2.97 -4.91 -5.76
C ALA A 52 3.75 -6.19 -6.02
N LEU A 53 3.41 -6.96 -7.05
CA LEU A 53 4.15 -8.18 -7.39
C LEU A 53 5.60 -7.90 -7.80
N ASN A 54 5.90 -6.70 -8.26
CA ASN A 54 7.23 -6.29 -8.69
C ASN A 54 7.77 -5.10 -7.90
N ASN A 55 7.13 -4.73 -6.81
CA ASN A 55 7.52 -3.59 -5.98
C ASN A 55 7.42 -3.98 -4.51
N ARG A 56 8.58 -4.20 -3.89
CA ARG A 56 8.66 -4.67 -2.51
C ARG A 56 8.01 -3.69 -1.53
N LEU A 57 8.24 -2.39 -1.70
CA LEU A 57 7.65 -1.37 -0.83
C LEU A 57 6.13 -1.42 -0.89
N LEU A 58 5.57 -1.45 -2.09
CA LEU A 58 4.13 -1.47 -2.28
C LEU A 58 3.51 -2.76 -1.75
N LEU A 59 4.17 -3.90 -1.98
CA LEU A 59 3.72 -5.18 -1.47
C LEU A 59 3.60 -5.18 0.05
N TYR A 60 4.65 -4.79 0.76
CA TYR A 60 4.64 -4.81 2.23
C TYR A 60 3.73 -3.75 2.81
N SER A 61 3.52 -2.64 2.11
CA SER A 61 2.53 -1.63 2.50
C SER A 61 1.11 -2.17 2.39
N CYS A 62 0.79 -2.91 1.34
CA CYS A 62 -0.50 -3.61 1.21
C CYS A 62 -0.69 -4.66 2.30
N LEU A 63 0.33 -5.47 2.56
CA LEU A 63 0.27 -6.51 3.58
C LEU A 63 0.11 -5.92 4.98
N ALA A 64 0.81 -4.82 5.27
CA ALA A 64 0.70 -4.14 6.56
C ALA A 64 -0.71 -3.59 6.79
N ALA A 65 -1.26 -2.88 5.81
CA ALA A 65 -2.61 -2.32 5.91
C ALA A 65 -3.66 -3.42 6.09
N SER A 66 -3.54 -4.49 5.31
CA SER A 66 -4.45 -5.62 5.37
C SER A 66 -4.36 -6.39 6.69
N ALA A 67 -3.14 -6.69 7.14
CA ALA A 67 -2.93 -7.42 8.39
C ALA A 67 -3.43 -6.62 9.60
N ARG A 68 -3.27 -5.31 9.59
CA ARG A 68 -3.76 -4.44 10.65
C ARG A 68 -5.28 -4.46 10.74
N GLN A 69 -5.95 -4.30 9.62
CA GLN A 69 -7.41 -4.38 9.58
C GLN A 69 -7.91 -5.76 10.02
N TYR A 70 -7.29 -6.81 9.50
CA TYR A 70 -7.66 -8.18 9.84
C TYR A 70 -7.52 -8.46 11.33
N SER A 71 -6.41 -8.01 11.93
CA SER A 71 -6.17 -8.13 13.36
C SER A 71 -7.27 -7.49 14.20
N LEU A 72 -7.70 -6.29 13.83
CA LEU A 72 -8.73 -5.57 14.54
C LEU A 72 -10.10 -6.22 14.41
N LEU A 73 -10.46 -6.65 13.20
CA LEU A 73 -11.78 -7.23 12.93
C LEU A 73 -11.95 -8.63 13.52
N ASN A 74 -10.86 -9.37 13.68
CA ASN A 74 -10.91 -10.76 14.14
C ASN A 74 -10.36 -10.94 15.56
N ASP A 75 -10.09 -9.84 16.25
CA ASP A 75 -9.49 -9.87 17.59
C ASP A 75 -8.27 -10.77 17.65
N ALA A 76 -7.45 -10.72 16.62
CA ALA A 76 -6.24 -11.50 16.46
C ALA A 76 -5.02 -10.71 16.91
N GLY A 77 -3.90 -11.40 17.13
CA GLY A 77 -2.64 -10.76 17.46
C GLY A 77 -2.15 -9.83 16.36
N SER A 78 -1.32 -8.87 16.74
CA SER A 78 -0.82 -7.83 15.83
C SER A 78 0.60 -8.09 15.32
N GLU A 79 1.15 -9.27 15.57
CA GLU A 79 2.54 -9.59 15.22
C GLU A 79 2.80 -9.50 13.71
N ASP A 80 1.89 -10.06 12.90
CA ASP A 80 2.03 -10.02 11.44
C ASP A 80 1.98 -8.60 10.92
N ALA A 81 1.03 -7.81 11.41
CA ALA A 81 0.88 -6.42 11.02
C ALA A 81 2.14 -5.61 11.35
N LEU A 82 2.69 -5.82 12.54
CA LEU A 82 3.89 -5.12 12.98
C LEU A 82 5.11 -5.52 12.14
N GLU A 83 5.25 -6.80 11.83
CA GLU A 83 6.34 -7.29 10.97
C GLU A 83 6.30 -6.63 9.59
N TYR A 84 5.15 -6.66 8.93
CA TYR A 84 4.97 -6.06 7.61
C TYR A 84 5.19 -4.55 7.65
N TYR A 85 4.66 -3.90 8.66
CA TYR A 85 4.81 -2.46 8.85
C TYR A 85 6.28 -2.07 8.98
N ASN A 86 7.05 -2.79 9.80
CA ASN A 86 8.47 -2.51 9.98
C ASN A 86 9.27 -2.71 8.69
N ILE A 87 8.94 -3.74 7.91
CA ILE A 87 9.58 -3.97 6.62
C ILE A 87 9.23 -2.83 5.65
N ALA A 88 7.95 -2.43 5.62
CA ALA A 88 7.51 -1.33 4.76
C ALA A 88 8.21 -0.03 5.11
N LEU A 89 8.33 0.31 6.40
CA LEU A 89 9.00 1.54 6.83
C LEU A 89 10.49 1.55 6.45
N ARG A 90 11.18 0.45 6.67
CA ARG A 90 12.60 0.37 6.29
C ARG A 90 12.79 0.50 4.78
N THR A 91 11.93 -0.18 4.02
CA THR A 91 11.96 -0.10 2.56
C THR A 91 11.64 1.30 2.07
N LEU A 92 10.66 1.97 2.68
CA LEU A 92 10.32 3.35 2.36
C LEU A 92 11.51 4.28 2.64
N HIS A 93 12.17 4.13 3.78
CA HIS A 93 13.32 4.95 4.13
C HIS A 93 14.42 4.84 3.06
N ASP A 94 14.70 3.62 2.58
CA ASP A 94 15.68 3.40 1.53
C ASP A 94 15.26 4.05 0.21
N HIS A 95 13.97 3.99 -0.12
CA HIS A 95 13.44 4.61 -1.33
C HIS A 95 13.52 6.14 -1.30
N LEU A 96 13.27 6.73 -0.13
CA LEU A 96 13.29 8.20 0.01
C LEU A 96 14.70 8.79 -0.11
N SER A 97 15.73 7.96 0.01
CA SER A 97 17.10 8.39 -0.24
C SER A 97 17.42 8.57 -1.72
N GLY A 98 16.54 8.10 -2.61
CA GLY A 98 16.68 8.23 -4.06
C GLY A 98 16.22 9.59 -4.57
N ARG A 99 16.51 9.86 -5.85
CA ARG A 99 16.24 11.17 -6.47
C ARG A 99 14.85 11.30 -7.04
N ALA A 100 14.28 10.22 -7.54
CA ALA A 100 12.97 10.21 -8.19
C ALA A 100 12.07 9.24 -7.47
N HIS A 101 10.83 9.65 -7.25
CA HIS A 101 9.85 8.81 -6.59
C HIS A 101 8.71 8.48 -7.55
N GLU A 102 8.42 7.20 -7.67
CA GLU A 102 7.33 6.70 -8.50
C GLU A 102 5.98 6.86 -7.79
N PRO A 103 4.86 6.90 -8.55
CA PRO A 103 3.53 6.91 -7.94
C PRO A 103 3.31 5.78 -6.94
N ALA A 104 3.91 4.61 -7.17
CA ALA A 104 3.83 3.47 -6.26
C ALA A 104 4.42 3.79 -4.88
N THR A 105 5.46 4.61 -4.81
CA THR A 105 6.05 5.05 -3.53
C THR A 105 5.03 5.85 -2.72
N PHE A 106 4.31 6.75 -3.37
CA PHE A 106 3.31 7.58 -2.69
C PHE A 106 2.07 6.78 -2.31
N ALA A 107 1.65 5.83 -3.14
CA ALA A 107 0.59 4.90 -2.78
C ALA A 107 0.98 4.08 -1.54
N SER A 108 2.24 3.67 -1.45
CA SER A 108 2.77 2.98 -0.28
C SER A 108 2.71 3.85 0.97
N CYS A 109 3.03 5.14 0.85
CA CYS A 109 2.92 6.09 1.96
C CYS A 109 1.47 6.22 2.44
N LEU A 110 0.51 6.24 1.54
CA LEU A 110 -0.91 6.29 1.91
C LEU A 110 -1.35 5.03 2.65
N LEU A 111 -0.89 3.87 2.21
CA LEU A 111 -1.19 2.61 2.88
C LEU A 111 -0.55 2.53 4.27
N ILE A 112 0.66 3.02 4.42
CA ILE A 112 1.34 3.10 5.72
C ILE A 112 0.59 4.07 6.64
N ALA A 113 0.18 5.23 6.12
CA ALA A 113 -0.63 6.19 6.88
C ALA A 113 -1.96 5.59 7.33
N HIS A 114 -2.57 4.73 6.50
CA HIS A 114 -3.78 4.01 6.85
C HIS A 114 -3.55 3.08 8.06
N CYS A 115 -2.42 2.38 8.10
CA CYS A 115 -2.05 1.57 9.27
C CYS A 115 -2.00 2.41 10.54
N GLU A 116 -1.34 3.56 10.47
CA GLU A 116 -1.21 4.49 11.60
C GLU A 116 -2.57 5.01 12.07
N MET A 117 -3.43 5.35 11.12
CA MET A 117 -4.76 5.86 11.41
C MET A 117 -5.61 4.86 12.19
N ILE A 118 -5.51 3.58 11.84
CA ILE A 118 -6.28 2.53 12.50
C ILE A 118 -5.72 2.24 13.89
N GLU A 119 -4.41 2.29 14.05
CA GLU A 119 -3.74 1.81 15.26
C GLU A 119 -3.72 2.82 16.38
N SER A 120 -3.60 4.10 16.08
CA SER A 120 -3.26 5.08 17.11
C SER A 120 -4.00 6.40 16.97
N HIS A 121 -3.52 7.40 17.65
CA HIS A 121 -4.15 8.71 17.72
C HIS A 121 -4.09 9.43 16.35
N ALA A 122 -5.12 10.21 16.09
CA ALA A 122 -5.28 10.94 14.83
C ALA A 122 -4.06 11.80 14.46
N SER A 123 -3.28 12.25 15.44
CA SER A 123 -2.10 13.07 15.20
C SER A 123 -0.99 12.35 14.46
N ASP A 124 -0.83 11.04 14.68
CA ASP A 124 0.30 10.28 14.12
C ASP A 124 0.13 10.04 12.61
N TRP A 125 -1.06 9.59 12.20
CA TRP A 125 -1.30 9.37 10.77
C TRP A 125 -1.30 10.69 9.98
N ASN A 126 -1.68 11.78 10.62
CA ASN A 126 -1.70 13.09 9.98
C ASN A 126 -0.29 13.56 9.59
N VAL A 127 0.71 13.25 10.41
CA VAL A 127 2.11 13.55 10.08
C VAL A 127 2.53 12.82 8.80
N HIS A 128 2.22 11.53 8.68
CA HIS A 128 2.52 10.76 7.48
C HIS A 128 1.78 11.27 6.25
N LEU A 129 0.50 11.60 6.41
CA LEU A 129 -0.30 12.13 5.31
C LEU A 129 0.23 13.46 4.82
N GLN A 130 0.62 14.36 5.73
CA GLN A 130 1.19 15.64 5.36
C GLN A 130 2.56 15.49 4.69
N GLY A 131 3.40 14.58 5.17
CA GLY A 131 4.66 14.26 4.52
C GLY A 131 4.47 13.74 3.09
N THR A 132 3.51 12.85 2.90
CA THR A 132 3.16 12.33 1.58
C THR A 132 2.66 13.46 0.65
N ARG A 133 1.80 14.31 1.17
CA ARG A 133 1.28 15.45 0.42
C ARG A 133 2.39 16.37 -0.03
N GLN A 134 3.34 16.67 0.85
CA GLN A 134 4.47 17.54 0.51
C GLN A 134 5.35 16.92 -0.57
N LEU A 135 5.60 15.62 -0.50
CA LEU A 135 6.35 14.91 -1.54
C LEU A 135 5.64 14.96 -2.90
N VAL A 136 4.33 14.77 -2.91
CA VAL A 136 3.53 14.84 -4.15
C VAL A 136 3.59 16.25 -4.74
N ILE A 137 3.49 17.28 -3.93
CA ILE A 137 3.59 18.67 -4.38
C ILE A 137 4.98 18.91 -5.00
N ASN A 138 6.03 18.41 -4.37
CA ASN A 138 7.40 18.56 -4.87
C ASN A 138 7.62 17.84 -6.20
N GLN A 139 6.86 16.76 -6.49
CA GLN A 139 6.90 16.07 -7.77
C GLN A 139 6.10 16.78 -8.87
N GLY A 140 5.28 17.75 -8.52
CA GLY A 140 4.48 18.50 -9.48
C GLY A 140 3.29 17.73 -10.05
N TRP A 141 2.88 16.64 -9.43
CA TRP A 141 1.71 15.88 -9.88
C TRP A 141 0.42 16.64 -9.62
N ASN A 142 -0.54 16.51 -10.53
CA ASN A 142 -1.84 17.14 -10.44
C ASN A 142 -2.93 16.20 -10.97
N ALA A 143 -4.17 16.68 -11.00
CA ALA A 143 -5.30 15.87 -11.44
C ALA A 143 -5.20 15.43 -12.91
N ALA A 144 -4.38 16.09 -13.71
CA ALA A 144 -4.18 15.74 -15.12
C ALA A 144 -3.06 14.72 -15.32
N SER A 145 -2.35 14.32 -14.27
CA SER A 145 -1.20 13.40 -14.39
C SER A 145 -1.60 11.98 -14.81
N GLY A 146 -2.85 11.59 -14.59
CA GLY A 146 -3.36 10.27 -14.99
C GLY A 146 -2.82 9.12 -14.15
N GLY A 147 -3.42 7.93 -14.32
CA GLY A 147 -2.96 6.71 -13.69
C GLY A 147 -2.93 6.77 -12.16
N LEU A 148 -2.00 6.02 -11.58
CA LEU A 148 -1.84 5.97 -10.12
C LEU A 148 -1.43 7.32 -9.53
N ALA A 149 -0.66 8.14 -10.26
CA ALA A 149 -0.28 9.48 -9.82
C ALA A 149 -1.52 10.35 -9.60
N GLN A 150 -2.49 10.28 -10.50
CA GLN A 150 -3.76 11.00 -10.35
C GLN A 150 -4.54 10.49 -9.15
N ALA A 151 -4.63 9.16 -8.98
CA ALA A 151 -5.36 8.57 -7.85
C ALA A 151 -4.77 9.02 -6.51
N VAL A 152 -3.45 8.99 -6.38
CA VAL A 152 -2.77 9.46 -5.16
C VAL A 152 -3.05 10.94 -4.92
N ARG A 153 -2.96 11.75 -5.97
CA ARG A 153 -3.18 13.20 -5.85
C ARG A 153 -4.60 13.54 -5.42
N VAL A 154 -5.58 12.85 -5.98
CA VAL A 154 -6.99 13.04 -5.60
C VAL A 154 -7.21 12.67 -4.14
N PHE A 155 -6.62 11.56 -3.69
CA PHE A 155 -6.78 11.07 -2.32
C PHE A 155 -6.27 12.07 -1.29
N ILE A 156 -5.13 12.73 -1.56
CA ILE A 156 -4.50 13.66 -0.61
C ILE A 156 -4.87 15.12 -0.85
N ALA A 157 -5.72 15.43 -1.84
CA ALA A 157 -6.15 16.79 -2.12
C ALA A 157 -6.87 17.37 -0.90
N PRO A 158 -6.68 18.69 -0.61
CA PRO A 158 -7.38 19.34 0.51
C PRO A 158 -8.88 19.44 0.26
#